data_e8fa164053ecc738edaac2ca7185ae86
#
_entry.id   e8fa164053ecc738edaac2ca7185ae86
#
_cell.length_a   1.000
_cell.length_b   1.000
_cell.length_c   1.000
_cell.angle_alpha   90.00
_cell.angle_beta   90.00
_cell.angle_gamma   90.00
#
_symmetry.space_group_name_H-M   'P 1'
#
loop_
_entity.id
_entity.type
_entity.pdbx_description
1 polymer ?
#
loop_
_entity_poly.entity_id
_entity_poly.type
_entity_poly.pdbx_seq_one_letter_code
_entity_poly.pdbx_strand_id
1 'polypeptide(L)'
;MARRNLDVEMKPYRQAGLDKHPTNALLRAMRKALRMHSPEIAARIGMSQSAVFDMESREANGTITLRAMAKLASAMDCKMVYGVVPKGGRTLEELYEERLWAVVLGTEIRASGQ
;
A
#
# COMPACT_ATOMS: atom_id res chain seq x y z
N MET A 1 -4.95 -16.38 19.32
CA MET A 1 -3.54 -16.17 19.03
C MET A 1 -3.35 -15.04 18.08
N ALA A 2 -2.26 -14.33 18.25
CA ALA A 2 -1.99 -13.15 17.46
C ALA A 2 -1.95 -13.43 15.96
N ARG A 3 -1.30 -14.52 15.55
CA ARG A 3 -1.22 -14.86 14.12
C ARG A 3 -2.60 -15.11 13.51
N ARG A 4 -3.45 -15.84 14.22
CA ARG A 4 -4.78 -16.16 13.72
C ARG A 4 -5.63 -14.89 13.56
N ASN A 5 -5.54 -13.97 14.53
CA ASN A 5 -6.29 -12.74 14.48
C ASN A 5 -5.82 -11.86 13.31
N LEU A 6 -4.50 -11.78 13.12
CA LEU A 6 -3.93 -11.04 12.01
C LEU A 6 -4.33 -11.66 10.68
N ASP A 7 -4.35 -13.00 10.58
CA ASP A 7 -4.74 -13.65 9.34
C ASP A 7 -6.19 -13.33 8.97
N VAL A 8 -7.08 -13.26 9.96
CA VAL A 8 -8.47 -12.88 9.71
C VAL A 8 -8.56 -11.44 9.22
N GLU A 9 -7.86 -10.54 9.90
CA GLU A 9 -7.87 -9.12 9.51
C GLU A 9 -7.25 -8.90 8.13
N MET A 10 -6.25 -9.69 7.79
CA MET A 10 -5.51 -9.52 6.55
C MET A 10 -6.16 -10.23 5.36
N LYS A 11 -7.19 -11.03 5.58
CA LYS A 11 -7.79 -11.82 4.50
C LYS A 11 -8.18 -10.99 3.27
N PRO A 12 -8.88 -9.85 3.43
CA PRO A 12 -9.23 -9.05 2.25
C PRO A 12 -8.00 -8.54 1.52
N TYR A 13 -6.93 -8.24 2.25
CA TYR A 13 -5.69 -7.73 1.66
C TYR A 13 -4.94 -8.83 0.92
N ARG A 14 -4.97 -10.08 1.44
CA ARG A 14 -4.35 -11.20 0.74
C ARG A 14 -5.02 -11.41 -0.62
N GLN A 15 -6.33 -11.33 -0.66
CA GLN A 15 -7.07 -11.48 -1.90
C GLN A 15 -6.72 -10.37 -2.89
N ALA A 16 -6.66 -9.13 -2.41
CA ALA A 16 -6.27 -8.00 -3.25
C ALA A 16 -4.81 -8.12 -3.70
N GLY A 17 -3.93 -8.66 -2.85
CA GLY A 17 -2.52 -8.80 -3.16
C GLY A 17 -2.21 -9.79 -4.26
N LEU A 18 -3.19 -10.60 -4.67
CA LEU A 18 -3.02 -11.52 -5.80
C LEU A 18 -3.25 -10.82 -7.14
N ASP A 19 -3.87 -9.66 -7.12
CA ASP A 19 -4.14 -8.91 -8.33
C ASP A 19 -3.00 -7.98 -8.66
N LYS A 20 -3.01 -7.46 -9.87
CA LYS A 20 -1.99 -6.51 -10.28
C LYS A 20 -2.17 -5.20 -9.53
N HIS A 21 -1.06 -4.52 -9.30
CA HIS A 21 -1.10 -3.17 -8.79
C HIS A 21 -1.87 -2.26 -9.76
N PRO A 22 -2.55 -1.25 -9.24
CA PRO A 22 -3.11 -0.22 -10.09
C PRO A 22 -2.02 0.49 -10.88
N THR A 23 -2.41 1.33 -11.80
CA THR A 23 -1.48 2.08 -12.62
C THR A 23 -0.50 2.88 -11.75
N ASN A 24 0.70 3.10 -12.27
CA ASN A 24 1.65 4.02 -11.67
C ASN A 24 1.07 5.42 -11.74
N ALA A 25 1.45 6.28 -10.80
CA ALA A 25 0.91 7.62 -10.71
C ALA A 25 -0.62 7.60 -10.56
N LEU A 26 -1.09 6.71 -9.67
CA LEU A 26 -2.51 6.50 -9.45
C LEU A 26 -3.22 7.78 -9.02
N LEU A 27 -2.62 8.56 -8.13
CA LEU A 27 -3.27 9.78 -7.63
C LEU A 27 -3.52 10.79 -8.75
N ARG A 28 -2.55 10.95 -9.64
CA ARG A 28 -2.73 11.83 -10.80
C ARG A 28 -3.80 11.29 -11.73
N ALA A 29 -3.78 9.98 -11.99
CA ALA A 29 -4.78 9.35 -12.85
C ALA A 29 -6.18 9.53 -12.29
N MET A 30 -6.35 9.35 -10.97
CA MET A 30 -7.64 9.54 -10.32
C MET A 30 -8.10 10.99 -10.40
N ARG A 31 -7.18 11.93 -10.14
CA ARG A 31 -7.51 13.35 -10.21
C ARG A 31 -8.02 13.71 -11.61
N LYS A 32 -7.32 13.26 -12.64
CA LYS A 32 -7.71 13.53 -14.02
C LYS A 32 -9.04 12.85 -14.37
N ALA A 33 -9.24 11.62 -13.92
CA ALA A 33 -10.49 10.90 -14.16
C ALA A 33 -11.69 11.61 -13.52
N LEU A 34 -11.48 12.22 -12.37
CA LEU A 34 -12.51 13.00 -11.69
C LEU A 34 -12.64 14.42 -12.22
N ARG A 35 -11.81 14.79 -13.19
CA ARG A 35 -11.75 16.13 -13.78
C ARG A 35 -11.50 17.22 -12.73
N MET A 36 -10.66 16.88 -11.75
CA MET A 36 -10.24 17.83 -10.73
C MET A 36 -8.91 18.44 -11.13
N HIS A 37 -8.79 19.75 -10.95
CA HIS A 37 -7.57 20.47 -11.29
C HIS A 37 -6.70 20.65 -10.05
N SER A 38 -5.39 20.74 -10.25
CA SER A 38 -4.45 20.89 -9.15
C SER A 38 -4.78 22.04 -8.18
N PRO A 39 -5.21 23.22 -8.66
CA PRO A 39 -5.60 24.29 -7.74
C PRO A 39 -6.75 23.91 -6.81
N GLU A 40 -7.69 23.11 -7.29
CA GLU A 40 -8.80 22.66 -6.47
C GLU A 40 -8.31 21.75 -5.35
N ILE A 41 -7.44 20.80 -5.68
CA ILE A 41 -6.84 19.92 -4.69
C ILE A 41 -6.03 20.73 -3.67
N ALA A 42 -5.21 21.65 -4.17
CA ALA A 42 -4.38 22.50 -3.32
C ALA A 42 -5.23 23.27 -2.31
N ALA A 43 -6.33 23.83 -2.76
CA ALA A 43 -7.23 24.60 -1.89
C ALA A 43 -7.81 23.70 -0.80
N ARG A 44 -8.20 22.48 -1.13
CA ARG A 44 -8.80 21.54 -0.16
C ARG A 44 -7.83 21.12 0.94
N ILE A 45 -6.56 21.00 0.62
CA ILE A 45 -5.58 20.55 1.62
C ILE A 45 -4.73 21.69 2.18
N GLY A 46 -5.03 22.92 1.79
CA GLY A 46 -4.32 24.09 2.31
C GLY A 46 -2.86 24.14 1.91
N MET A 47 -2.53 23.70 0.70
CA MET A 47 -1.16 23.67 0.22
C MET A 47 -1.07 24.36 -1.15
N SER A 48 0.16 24.59 -1.61
CA SER A 48 0.36 25.19 -2.92
C SER A 48 0.14 24.16 -4.02
N GLN A 49 -0.12 24.67 -5.23
CA GLN A 49 -0.24 23.81 -6.40
C GLN A 49 1.06 23.06 -6.66
N SER A 50 2.21 23.71 -6.44
CA SER A 50 3.52 23.05 -6.58
C SER A 50 3.65 21.88 -5.62
N ALA A 51 3.13 22.02 -4.40
CA ALA A 51 3.17 20.91 -3.42
C ALA A 51 2.34 19.74 -3.88
N VAL A 52 1.19 19.99 -4.51
CA VAL A 52 0.36 18.92 -5.07
C VAL A 52 1.12 18.16 -6.15
N PHE A 53 1.76 18.88 -7.07
CA PHE A 53 2.55 18.24 -8.12
C PHE A 53 3.70 17.44 -7.54
N ASP A 54 4.36 17.97 -6.51
CA ASP A 54 5.45 17.26 -5.85
C ASP A 54 4.95 15.96 -5.22
N MET A 55 3.81 15.99 -4.56
CA MET A 55 3.24 14.79 -3.95
C MET A 55 2.85 13.76 -5.01
N GLU A 56 2.28 14.18 -6.12
CA GLU A 56 1.96 13.27 -7.22
C GLU A 56 3.22 12.64 -7.81
N SER A 57 4.29 13.42 -7.94
CA SER A 57 5.57 12.90 -8.42
C SER A 57 6.16 11.89 -7.46
N ARG A 58 6.05 12.13 -6.15
CA ARG A 58 6.54 11.20 -5.14
C ARG A 58 5.75 9.90 -5.13
N GLU A 59 4.45 9.97 -5.37
CA GLU A 59 3.66 8.75 -5.49
C GLU A 59 4.10 7.96 -6.73
N ALA A 60 4.33 8.65 -7.83
CA ALA A 60 4.76 8.00 -9.06
C ALA A 60 6.12 7.32 -8.93
N ASN A 61 7.04 7.91 -8.14
CA ASN A 61 8.37 7.33 -7.97
C ASN A 61 8.55 6.52 -6.68
N GLY A 62 7.47 6.33 -5.93
CA GLY A 62 7.49 5.47 -4.75
C GLY A 62 8.03 6.09 -3.49
N THR A 63 8.20 7.41 -3.44
CA THR A 63 8.77 8.08 -2.26
C THR A 63 7.74 8.83 -1.41
N ILE A 64 6.47 8.78 -1.77
CA ILE A 64 5.43 9.46 -1.01
C ILE A 64 5.24 8.80 0.35
N THR A 65 4.93 9.59 1.37
CA THR A 65 4.59 9.03 2.68
C THR A 65 3.13 8.60 2.70
N LEU A 66 2.79 7.67 3.61
CA LEU A 66 1.40 7.26 3.78
C LEU A 66 0.51 8.44 4.15
N ARG A 67 1.02 9.34 5.00
CA ARG A 67 0.27 10.52 5.42
C ARG A 67 -0.06 11.43 4.23
N ALA A 68 0.93 11.67 3.38
CA ALA A 68 0.72 12.52 2.21
C ALA A 68 -0.26 11.89 1.23
N MET A 69 -0.14 10.56 1.04
CA MET A 69 -1.03 9.84 0.16
C MET A 69 -2.47 9.89 0.67
N ALA A 70 -2.67 9.70 1.97
CA ALA A 70 -3.99 9.78 2.57
C ALA A 70 -4.59 11.19 2.43
N LYS A 71 -3.75 12.22 2.56
CA LYS A 71 -4.20 13.61 2.42
C LYS A 71 -4.69 13.90 1.00
N LEU A 72 -3.93 13.45 0.00
CA LEU A 72 -4.34 13.64 -1.40
C LEU A 72 -5.60 12.84 -1.72
N ALA A 73 -5.69 11.60 -1.25
CA ALA A 73 -6.89 10.80 -1.46
C ALA A 73 -8.12 11.48 -0.86
N SER A 74 -7.99 11.99 0.36
CA SER A 74 -9.08 12.69 1.03
C SER A 74 -9.53 13.93 0.26
N ALA A 75 -8.60 14.64 -0.34
CA ALA A 75 -8.92 15.82 -1.14
C ALA A 75 -9.77 15.47 -2.37
N MET A 76 -9.72 14.23 -2.80
CA MET A 76 -10.54 13.73 -3.91
C MET A 76 -11.78 12.98 -3.43
N ASP A 77 -12.13 13.13 -2.17
CA ASP A 77 -13.24 12.41 -1.53
C ASP A 77 -13.05 10.90 -1.59
N CYS A 78 -11.79 10.47 -1.56
CA CYS A 78 -11.41 9.08 -1.58
C CYS A 78 -10.72 8.71 -0.27
N LYS A 79 -10.63 7.42 -0.02
CA LYS A 79 -9.97 6.89 1.18
C LYS A 79 -8.83 6.00 0.75
N MET A 80 -7.66 6.21 1.36
CA MET A 80 -6.53 5.33 1.12
C MET A 80 -6.71 4.03 1.87
N VAL A 81 -6.44 2.91 1.21
CA VAL A 81 -6.36 1.61 1.85
C VAL A 81 -5.00 1.01 1.52
N TYR A 82 -4.43 0.28 2.46
CA TYR A 82 -3.13 -0.35 2.26
C TYR A 82 -2.99 -1.55 3.19
N GLY A 83 -2.05 -2.42 2.87
CA GLY A 83 -1.78 -3.57 3.70
C GLY A 83 -0.47 -4.23 3.29
N VAL A 84 0.00 -5.12 4.14
CA VAL A 84 1.17 -5.96 3.90
C VAL A 84 0.73 -7.39 4.07
N VAL A 85 1.10 -8.24 3.13
CA VAL A 85 0.69 -9.64 3.17
C VAL A 85 1.88 -10.53 2.87
N PRO A 86 1.88 -11.79 3.35
CA PRO A 86 2.92 -12.73 2.96
C PRO A 86 2.91 -12.98 1.46
N LYS A 87 4.08 -13.23 0.91
CA LYS A 87 4.20 -13.54 -0.51
C LYS A 87 3.56 -14.89 -0.82
N GLY A 88 3.04 -15.01 -2.04
CA GLY A 88 2.51 -16.28 -2.53
C GLY A 88 1.16 -16.68 -1.98
N GLY A 89 0.39 -15.73 -1.47
CA GLY A 89 -0.96 -16.01 -0.99
C GLY A 89 -1.01 -16.76 0.32
N ARG A 90 0.11 -16.91 1.01
CA ARG A 90 0.17 -17.63 2.27
C ARG A 90 -0.44 -16.83 3.40
N THR A 91 -0.85 -17.53 4.45
CA THR A 91 -1.22 -16.89 5.72
C THR A 91 0.04 -16.73 6.57
N LEU A 92 -0.06 -15.93 7.61
CA LEU A 92 1.04 -15.80 8.57
C LEU A 92 1.29 -17.14 9.26
N GLU A 93 0.24 -17.91 9.53
CA GLU A 93 0.40 -19.22 10.14
C GLU A 93 1.22 -20.16 9.25
N GLU A 94 0.93 -20.17 7.95
CA GLU A 94 1.69 -20.97 7.01
C GLU A 94 3.15 -20.52 6.93
N LEU A 95 3.37 -19.21 6.90
CA LEU A 95 4.73 -18.68 6.87
C LEU A 95 5.50 -19.02 8.15
N TYR A 96 4.80 -18.95 9.30
CA TYR A 96 5.40 -19.33 10.57
C TYR A 96 5.80 -20.80 10.57
N GLU A 97 4.93 -21.66 10.08
CA GLU A 97 5.22 -23.09 10.02
C GLU A 97 6.42 -23.38 9.13
N GLU A 98 6.53 -22.70 7.98
CA GLU A 98 7.69 -22.85 7.10
C GLU A 98 8.97 -22.48 7.83
N ARG A 99 8.95 -21.37 8.58
CA ARG A 99 10.11 -20.92 9.33
C ARG A 99 10.47 -21.91 10.43
N LEU A 100 9.46 -22.49 11.09
CA LEU A 100 9.67 -23.47 12.15
C LEU A 100 10.31 -24.74 11.59
N TRP A 101 9.82 -25.23 10.46
CA TRP A 101 10.39 -26.41 9.83
C TRP A 101 11.82 -26.15 9.36
N ALA A 102 12.14 -24.98 8.87
CA ALA A 102 13.50 -24.63 8.48
C ALA A 102 14.45 -24.74 9.67
N VAL A 103 14.02 -24.27 10.83
CA VAL A 103 14.82 -24.38 12.06
C VAL A 103 14.99 -25.84 12.48
N VAL A 104 13.90 -26.60 12.49
CA VAL A 104 13.92 -28.01 12.87
C VAL A 104 14.83 -28.82 11.98
N LEU A 105 14.82 -28.54 10.69
CA LEU A 105 15.66 -29.26 9.72
C LEU A 105 17.07 -28.70 9.60
N GLY A 106 17.39 -27.68 10.38
CA GLY A 106 18.71 -27.05 10.32
C GLY A 106 18.93 -26.21 9.06
N THR A 107 17.85 -25.80 8.40
CA THR A 107 17.93 -24.99 7.19
C THR A 107 17.63 -23.55 7.54
N GLU A 108 18.47 -22.63 7.13
CA GLU A 108 18.20 -21.22 7.38
C GLU A 108 17.26 -20.66 6.33
N ILE A 109 16.25 -19.95 6.81
CA ILE A 109 15.45 -19.17 5.91
C ILE A 109 16.11 -17.82 5.80
N ARG A 110 16.60 -17.51 4.65
CA ARG A 110 17.16 -16.21 4.43
C ARG A 110 16.04 -15.24 4.31
N ALA A 111 16.23 -14.23 5.09
CA ALA A 111 15.37 -13.14 4.92
C ALA A 111 15.64 -12.63 3.58
N SER A 112 14.98 -12.87 2.77
CA SER A 112 15.28 -12.43 1.60
C SER A 112 14.79 -11.27 1.34
N GLY A 113 15.20 -10.83 1.76
CA GLY A 113 14.87 -9.85 1.23
C GLY A 113 15.40 -9.83 0.16
N GLN A 114 15.67 -10.47 0.81
CA GLN A 114 16.22 -10.45 0.27
C GLN A 114 15.98 -10.54 -0.57
#